data_5d38161f72d753627e7c73610e67ba5a
#
_entry.id   5d38161f72d753627e7c73610e67ba5a
#
_cell.length_a   1.000
_cell.length_b   1.000
_cell.length_c   1.000
_cell.angle_alpha   90.00
_cell.angle_beta   90.00
_cell.angle_gamma   90.00
#
_symmetry.space_group_name_H-M   'P 1'
#
loop_
_entity.id
_entity.type
_entity.pdbx_description
1 polymer ?
#
loop_
_entity_poly.entity_id
_entity_poly.type
_entity_poly.pdbx_seq_one_letter_code
_entity_poly.pdbx_strand_id
1 'polypeptide(L)'
;MEEMQTKEKQIVYDQALYEKAYEFAKKKHGTQKRIGGDPYITHPVAVAKILKKEGYNIEYLIVALFHDLLEDTDATEDEIRSIAGEEVLQAVKLLTKEKGYDMQTYVTRIRQNPIAYAVKGADRLHNLRTASCTSRHFRQKYITETETWYLSFHPDIPQEVEKLKQTLAAETA
;
A
#
# COMPACT_ATOMS: atom_id res chain seq x y z
N MET A 1 35.27 2.59 9.94
CA MET A 1 35.38 1.67 8.81
C MET A 1 34.41 0.48 8.92
N GLU A 2 34.30 -0.17 10.07
CA GLU A 2 33.33 -1.26 10.28
C GLU A 2 31.86 -0.83 10.10
N GLU A 3 31.48 0.33 10.60
CA GLU A 3 30.11 0.86 10.44
C GLU A 3 29.76 1.14 8.98
N MET A 4 30.70 1.65 8.19
CA MET A 4 30.48 1.91 6.76
C MET A 4 30.31 0.60 5.98
N GLN A 5 31.16 -0.41 6.26
CA GLN A 5 31.05 -1.73 5.63
C GLN A 5 29.73 -2.44 5.99
N THR A 6 29.25 -2.25 7.23
CA THR A 6 27.97 -2.82 7.68
C THR A 6 26.80 -2.15 6.97
N LYS A 7 26.84 -0.81 6.82
CA LYS A 7 25.82 -0.07 6.07
C LYS A 7 25.77 -0.45 4.58
N GLU A 8 26.92 -0.59 3.94
CA GLU A 8 26.97 -1.02 2.54
C GLU A 8 26.41 -2.42 2.35
N LYS A 9 26.75 -3.37 3.23
CA LYS A 9 26.20 -4.72 3.21
C LYS A 9 24.69 -4.71 3.41
N GLN A 10 24.18 -3.87 4.32
CA GLN A 10 22.77 -3.74 4.57
C GLN A 10 22.03 -3.18 3.36
N ILE A 11 22.58 -2.15 2.71
CA ILE A 11 21.98 -1.56 1.49
C ILE A 11 21.89 -2.62 0.38
N VAL A 12 22.95 -3.41 0.17
CA VAL A 12 22.97 -4.47 -0.83
C VAL A 12 21.93 -5.56 -0.50
N TYR A 13 21.83 -5.96 0.76
CA TYR A 13 20.83 -6.92 1.23
C TYR A 13 19.42 -6.40 1.00
N ASP A 14 19.14 -5.16 1.38
CA ASP A 14 17.83 -4.53 1.24
C ASP A 14 17.42 -4.43 -0.24
N GLN A 15 18.35 -4.07 -1.11
CA GLN A 15 18.10 -3.99 -2.54
C GLN A 15 17.79 -5.36 -3.14
N ALA A 16 18.56 -6.39 -2.79
CA ALA A 16 18.32 -7.75 -3.25
C ALA A 16 16.98 -8.30 -2.77
N LEU A 17 16.62 -8.04 -1.52
CA LEU A 17 15.34 -8.44 -0.95
C LEU A 17 14.18 -7.70 -1.63
N TYR A 18 14.33 -6.41 -1.88
CA TYR A 18 13.32 -5.62 -2.58
C TYR A 18 13.06 -6.18 -3.99
N GLU A 19 14.13 -6.45 -4.75
CA GLU A 19 14.01 -7.02 -6.09
C GLU A 19 13.32 -8.38 -6.09
N LYS A 20 13.66 -9.25 -5.15
CA LYS A 20 13.02 -10.56 -4.98
C LYS A 20 11.53 -10.41 -4.66
N ALA A 21 11.18 -9.51 -3.75
CA ALA A 21 9.80 -9.22 -3.40
C ALA A 21 9.02 -8.63 -4.57
N TYR A 22 9.64 -7.70 -5.30
CA TYR A 22 9.05 -7.10 -6.50
C TYR A 22 8.71 -8.16 -7.56
N GLU A 23 9.66 -9.04 -7.88
CA GLU A 23 9.45 -10.09 -8.88
C GLU A 23 8.34 -11.06 -8.44
N PHE A 24 8.30 -11.42 -7.16
CA PHE A 24 7.24 -12.25 -6.61
C PHE A 24 5.86 -11.57 -6.72
N ALA A 25 5.75 -10.32 -6.30
CA ALA A 25 4.50 -9.57 -6.36
C ALA A 25 4.03 -9.39 -7.82
N LYS A 26 4.95 -9.04 -8.72
CA LYS A 26 4.68 -8.88 -10.15
C LYS A 26 4.13 -10.18 -10.75
N LYS A 27 4.76 -11.31 -10.45
CA LYS A 27 4.33 -12.62 -10.94
C LYS A 27 2.94 -12.98 -10.43
N LYS A 28 2.66 -12.72 -9.14
CA LYS A 28 1.37 -13.03 -8.53
C LYS A 28 0.23 -12.17 -9.08
N HIS A 29 0.46 -10.87 -9.28
CA HIS A 29 -0.54 -10.00 -9.91
C HIS A 29 -0.76 -10.34 -11.39
N GLY A 30 0.28 -10.86 -12.08
CA GLY A 30 0.16 -11.34 -13.44
C GLY A 30 -0.37 -10.28 -14.39
N THR A 31 -1.50 -10.57 -15.04
CA THR A 31 -2.15 -9.70 -16.03
C THR A 31 -3.20 -8.75 -15.42
N GLN A 32 -3.34 -8.72 -14.09
CA GLN A 32 -4.28 -7.79 -13.44
C GLN A 32 -3.96 -6.34 -13.80
N LYS A 33 -5.01 -5.55 -13.99
CA LYS A 33 -4.90 -4.13 -14.33
C LYS A 33 -5.65 -3.27 -13.32
N ARG A 34 -5.17 -2.03 -13.14
CA ARG A 34 -5.88 -1.00 -12.41
C ARG A 34 -7.05 -0.45 -13.23
N ILE A 35 -8.00 0.22 -12.55
CA ILE A 35 -8.94 1.11 -13.23
C ILE A 35 -8.10 2.16 -13.96
N GLY A 36 -8.29 2.30 -15.28
CA GLY A 36 -7.45 3.15 -16.13
C GLY A 36 -6.49 2.37 -17.03
N GLY A 37 -6.26 1.09 -16.77
CA GLY A 37 -5.58 0.15 -17.68
C GLY A 37 -4.11 -0.15 -17.40
N ASP A 38 -3.47 0.55 -16.45
CA ASP A 38 -2.09 0.25 -16.08
C ASP A 38 -1.96 -1.13 -15.42
N PRO A 39 -0.81 -1.84 -15.59
CA PRO A 39 -0.56 -3.07 -14.84
C PRO A 39 -0.71 -2.85 -13.34
N TYR A 40 -1.35 -3.80 -12.65
CA TYR A 40 -1.66 -3.62 -11.23
C TYR A 40 -0.42 -3.40 -10.36
N ILE A 41 0.71 -4.04 -10.68
CA ILE A 41 1.96 -3.90 -9.95
C ILE A 41 2.44 -2.43 -9.83
N THR A 42 2.02 -1.55 -10.72
CA THR A 42 2.38 -0.13 -10.66
C THR A 42 1.89 0.55 -9.39
N HIS A 43 0.76 0.10 -8.84
CA HIS A 43 0.23 0.64 -7.58
C HIS A 43 1.08 0.25 -6.36
N PRO A 44 1.31 -1.04 -6.03
CA PRO A 44 2.16 -1.37 -4.90
C PRO A 44 3.58 -0.81 -5.01
N VAL A 45 4.14 -0.72 -6.21
CA VAL A 45 5.44 -0.06 -6.44
C VAL A 45 5.37 1.43 -6.10
N ALA A 46 4.31 2.14 -6.50
CA ALA A 46 4.13 3.55 -6.16
C ALA A 46 3.99 3.75 -4.65
N VAL A 47 3.28 2.87 -3.95
CA VAL A 47 3.15 2.89 -2.49
C VAL A 47 4.52 2.72 -1.82
N ALA A 48 5.31 1.75 -2.29
CA ALA A 48 6.68 1.53 -1.80
C ALA A 48 7.57 2.76 -2.04
N LYS A 49 7.45 3.43 -3.19
CA LYS A 49 8.21 4.65 -3.49
C LYS A 49 7.86 5.81 -2.56
N ILE A 50 6.60 5.99 -2.22
CA ILE A 50 6.16 6.99 -1.24
C ILE A 50 6.88 6.74 0.09
N LEU A 51 6.84 5.52 0.58
CA LEU A 51 7.46 5.15 1.86
C LEU A 51 8.98 5.28 1.83
N LYS A 52 9.61 4.89 0.73
CA LYS A 52 11.07 5.05 0.56
C LYS A 52 11.47 6.53 0.62
N LYS A 53 10.74 7.40 -0.07
CA LYS A 53 10.99 8.84 -0.07
C LYS A 53 10.83 9.45 1.33
N GLU A 54 9.94 8.91 2.14
CA GLU A 54 9.68 9.34 3.50
C GLU A 54 10.66 8.73 4.53
N GLY A 55 11.62 7.90 4.10
CA GLY A 55 12.68 7.37 4.93
C GLY A 55 12.36 6.08 5.68
N TYR A 56 11.28 5.41 5.34
CA TYR A 56 10.94 4.11 5.95
C TYR A 56 11.90 3.00 5.50
N ASN A 57 12.14 2.04 6.37
CA ASN A 57 13.08 0.92 6.11
C ASN A 57 12.47 -0.16 5.21
N ILE A 58 13.27 -1.19 4.92
CA ILE A 58 12.94 -2.22 3.93
C ILE A 58 11.65 -2.99 4.26
N GLU A 59 11.36 -3.27 5.52
CA GLU A 59 10.17 -4.01 5.91
C GLU A 59 8.90 -3.30 5.46
N TYR A 60 8.84 -1.98 5.59
CA TYR A 60 7.73 -1.15 5.13
C TYR A 60 7.55 -1.24 3.60
N LEU A 61 8.66 -1.22 2.86
CA LEU A 61 8.63 -1.29 1.40
C LEU A 61 8.13 -2.66 0.91
N ILE A 62 8.57 -3.73 1.58
CA ILE A 62 8.13 -5.09 1.24
C ILE A 62 6.64 -5.27 1.56
N VAL A 63 6.19 -4.78 2.71
CA VAL A 63 4.75 -4.82 3.05
C VAL A 63 3.94 -4.04 2.01
N ALA A 64 4.44 -2.90 1.54
CA ALA A 64 3.79 -2.15 0.46
C ALA A 64 3.65 -3.00 -0.81
N LEU A 65 4.71 -3.70 -1.22
CA LEU A 65 4.67 -4.58 -2.38
C LEU A 65 3.69 -5.75 -2.22
N PHE A 66 3.47 -6.22 -0.99
CA PHE A 66 2.69 -7.41 -0.69
C PHE A 66 1.28 -7.14 -0.17
N HIS A 67 0.92 -5.87 0.06
CA HIS A 67 -0.28 -5.55 0.84
C HIS A 67 -1.60 -6.09 0.26
N ASP A 68 -1.68 -6.29 -1.05
CA ASP A 68 -2.88 -6.80 -1.72
C ASP A 68 -2.78 -8.29 -2.12
N LEU A 69 -1.64 -8.94 -1.89
CA LEU A 69 -1.40 -10.27 -2.43
C LEU A 69 -2.32 -11.35 -1.86
N LEU A 70 -2.54 -11.35 -0.55
CA LEU A 70 -3.39 -12.38 0.08
C LEU A 70 -4.87 -12.21 -0.30
N GLU A 71 -5.29 -10.97 -0.57
CA GLU A 71 -6.67 -10.64 -0.92
C GLU A 71 -6.97 -10.90 -2.40
N ASP A 72 -6.03 -10.56 -3.29
CA ASP A 72 -6.28 -10.43 -4.72
C ASP A 72 -5.56 -11.47 -5.59
N THR A 73 -4.71 -12.31 -5.00
CA THR A 73 -3.93 -13.32 -5.73
C THR A 73 -3.93 -14.67 -5.03
N ASP A 74 -3.27 -15.66 -5.63
CA ASP A 74 -3.08 -16.99 -5.04
C ASP A 74 -1.83 -17.09 -4.14
N ALA A 75 -1.20 -15.96 -3.80
CA ALA A 75 -0.08 -15.92 -2.86
C ALA A 75 -0.49 -16.48 -1.51
N THR A 76 0.38 -17.29 -0.91
CA THR A 76 0.14 -17.92 0.38
C THR A 76 0.93 -17.24 1.51
N GLU A 77 0.44 -17.39 2.74
CA GLU A 77 1.15 -16.90 3.93
C GLU A 77 2.55 -17.51 4.02
N ASP A 78 2.70 -18.80 3.73
CA ASP A 78 4.00 -19.48 3.77
C ASP A 78 4.98 -18.92 2.74
N GLU A 79 4.53 -18.59 1.55
CA GLU A 79 5.36 -17.93 0.55
C GLU A 79 5.86 -16.57 1.03
N ILE A 80 4.99 -15.76 1.60
CA ILE A 80 5.34 -14.43 2.12
C ILE A 80 6.32 -14.56 3.30
N ARG A 81 6.04 -15.46 4.24
CA ARG A 81 6.93 -15.74 5.38
C ARG A 81 8.31 -16.18 4.93
N SER A 82 8.37 -17.05 3.94
CA SER A 82 9.64 -17.56 3.38
C SER A 82 10.50 -16.46 2.74
N ILE A 83 9.85 -15.50 2.07
CA ILE A 83 10.57 -14.40 1.40
C ILE A 83 11.02 -13.33 2.40
N ALA A 84 10.14 -12.92 3.31
CA ALA A 84 10.31 -11.66 4.04
C ALA A 84 10.16 -11.78 5.56
N GLY A 85 9.81 -12.94 6.08
CA GLY A 85 9.71 -13.20 7.52
C GLY A 85 8.34 -12.93 8.12
N GLU A 86 8.23 -13.23 9.43
CA GLU A 86 6.97 -13.19 10.17
C GLU A 86 6.44 -11.77 10.38
N GLU A 87 7.32 -10.81 10.65
CA GLU A 87 6.92 -9.42 10.89
C GLU A 87 6.23 -8.82 9.66
N VAL A 88 6.78 -9.06 8.47
CA VAL A 88 6.17 -8.63 7.21
C VAL A 88 4.84 -9.35 7.00
N LEU A 89 4.78 -10.66 7.22
CA LEU A 89 3.55 -11.43 7.06
C LEU A 89 2.44 -10.91 7.97
N GLN A 90 2.73 -10.63 9.24
CA GLN A 90 1.71 -10.12 10.17
C GLN A 90 1.15 -8.78 9.71
N ALA A 91 1.99 -7.86 9.23
CA ALA A 91 1.51 -6.59 8.70
C ALA A 91 0.63 -6.78 7.44
N VAL A 92 1.02 -7.65 6.53
CA VAL A 92 0.23 -7.97 5.33
C VAL A 92 -1.12 -8.57 5.71
N LYS A 93 -1.15 -9.48 6.68
CA LYS A 93 -2.40 -10.07 7.17
C LYS A 93 -3.35 -9.02 7.75
N LEU A 94 -2.83 -8.06 8.51
CA LEU A 94 -3.64 -6.97 9.05
C LEU A 94 -4.24 -6.09 7.95
N LEU A 95 -3.56 -5.95 6.81
CA LEU A 95 -4.03 -5.18 5.65
C LEU A 95 -5.00 -5.97 4.77
N THR A 96 -5.13 -7.27 4.99
CA THR A 96 -6.00 -8.16 4.22
C THR A 96 -7.39 -8.21 4.85
N LYS A 97 -8.41 -7.87 4.07
CA LYS A 97 -9.81 -7.95 4.50
C LYS A 97 -10.30 -9.39 4.31
N GLU A 98 -10.74 -10.02 5.39
CA GLU A 98 -11.35 -11.33 5.36
C GLU A 98 -12.86 -11.22 5.13
N LYS A 99 -13.48 -12.31 4.64
CA LYS A 99 -14.92 -12.35 4.47
C LYS A 99 -15.63 -12.06 5.80
N GLY A 100 -16.56 -11.12 5.77
CA GLY A 100 -17.30 -10.73 6.97
C GLY A 100 -16.53 -9.83 7.93
N TYR A 101 -15.43 -9.20 7.49
CA TYR A 101 -14.65 -8.30 8.33
C TYR A 101 -15.50 -7.12 8.84
N ASP A 102 -15.18 -6.67 10.05
CA ASP A 102 -15.74 -5.44 10.62
C ASP A 102 -14.76 -4.28 10.39
N MET A 103 -15.24 -3.19 9.79
CA MET A 103 -14.39 -2.07 9.40
C MET A 103 -13.72 -1.38 10.59
N GLN A 104 -14.45 -1.19 11.69
CA GLN A 104 -13.88 -0.58 12.88
C GLN A 104 -12.76 -1.44 13.48
N THR A 105 -12.95 -2.74 13.56
CA THR A 105 -11.93 -3.69 14.02
C THR A 105 -10.72 -3.70 13.09
N TYR A 106 -10.95 -3.72 11.79
CA TYR A 106 -9.92 -3.69 10.77
C TYR A 106 -9.02 -2.46 10.92
N VAL A 107 -9.60 -1.29 10.97
CA VAL A 107 -8.86 -0.02 11.10
C VAL A 107 -8.15 0.06 12.46
N THR A 108 -8.79 -0.36 13.55
CA THR A 108 -8.20 -0.35 14.89
C THR A 108 -6.94 -1.23 14.95
N ARG A 109 -6.98 -2.42 14.37
CA ARG A 109 -5.84 -3.33 14.34
C ARG A 109 -4.69 -2.78 13.51
N ILE A 110 -4.99 -2.18 12.36
CA ILE A 110 -3.98 -1.52 11.52
C ILE A 110 -3.28 -0.41 12.31
N ARG A 111 -4.01 0.43 13.04
CA ARG A 111 -3.44 1.51 13.85
C ARG A 111 -2.45 1.02 14.91
N GLN A 112 -2.59 -0.21 15.38
CA GLN A 112 -1.71 -0.80 16.39
C GLN A 112 -0.39 -1.34 15.82
N ASN A 113 -0.27 -1.47 14.50
CA ASN A 113 0.93 -1.98 13.84
C ASN A 113 1.55 -0.85 13.02
N PRO A 114 2.76 -0.35 13.39
CA PRO A 114 3.36 0.80 12.70
C PRO A 114 3.56 0.57 11.20
N ILE A 115 3.93 -0.64 10.79
CA ILE A 115 4.16 -0.96 9.38
C ILE A 115 2.83 -0.93 8.61
N ALA A 116 1.83 -1.64 9.10
CA ALA A 116 0.51 -1.68 8.47
C ALA A 116 -0.12 -0.28 8.39
N TYR A 117 0.02 0.52 9.44
CA TYR A 117 -0.49 1.89 9.49
C TYR A 117 0.14 2.78 8.41
N ALA A 118 1.47 2.80 8.34
CA ALA A 118 2.19 3.61 7.35
C ALA A 118 1.87 3.17 5.91
N VAL A 119 1.83 1.86 5.67
CA VAL A 119 1.51 1.31 4.34
C VAL A 119 0.08 1.65 3.95
N LYS A 120 -0.89 1.52 4.85
CA LYS A 120 -2.29 1.87 4.57
C LYS A 120 -2.45 3.35 4.25
N GLY A 121 -1.75 4.21 4.94
CA GLY A 121 -1.74 5.66 4.65
C GLY A 121 -1.19 5.97 3.26
N ALA A 122 -0.06 5.38 2.90
CA ALA A 122 0.54 5.55 1.58
C ALA A 122 -0.32 4.94 0.45
N ASP A 123 -0.94 3.78 0.71
CA ASP A 123 -1.88 3.14 -0.20
C ASP A 123 -3.07 4.07 -0.51
N ARG A 124 -3.71 4.58 0.54
CA ARG A 124 -4.84 5.50 0.40
C ARG A 124 -4.43 6.78 -0.34
N LEU A 125 -3.26 7.32 0.00
CA LEU A 125 -2.72 8.52 -0.63
C LEU A 125 -2.52 8.33 -2.15
N HIS A 126 -1.89 7.25 -2.55
CA HIS A 126 -1.68 6.97 -3.98
C HIS A 126 -3.01 6.79 -4.72
N ASN A 127 -3.96 6.08 -4.14
CA ASN A 127 -5.28 5.90 -4.75
C ASN A 127 -6.03 7.23 -4.90
N LEU A 128 -5.94 8.13 -3.92
CA LEU A 128 -6.52 9.48 -4.03
C LEU A 128 -5.88 10.27 -5.18
N ARG A 129 -4.56 10.21 -5.30
CA ARG A 129 -3.81 10.91 -6.35
C ARG A 129 -4.15 10.41 -7.76
N THR A 130 -4.59 9.18 -7.90
CA THR A 130 -4.89 8.54 -9.19
C THR A 130 -6.39 8.33 -9.45
N ALA A 131 -7.25 8.76 -8.55
CA ALA A 131 -8.68 8.49 -8.62
C ALA A 131 -9.44 9.35 -9.64
N SER A 132 -8.84 10.40 -10.20
CA SER A 132 -9.50 11.29 -11.17
C SER A 132 -9.98 10.57 -12.43
N CYS A 133 -9.36 9.44 -12.79
CA CYS A 133 -9.77 8.62 -13.95
C CYS A 133 -10.94 7.68 -13.65
N THR A 134 -11.43 7.64 -12.42
CA THR A 134 -12.52 6.75 -12.00
C THR A 134 -13.90 7.40 -12.20
N SER A 135 -14.96 6.61 -12.05
CA SER A 135 -16.33 7.13 -12.14
C SER A 135 -16.64 8.12 -11.01
N ARG A 136 -17.61 9.01 -11.27
CA ARG A 136 -18.11 9.94 -10.25
C ARG A 136 -18.56 9.22 -9.00
N HIS A 137 -19.31 8.12 -9.15
CA HIS A 137 -19.80 7.31 -8.03
C HIS A 137 -18.65 6.73 -7.20
N PHE A 138 -17.62 6.20 -7.85
CA PHE A 138 -16.44 5.68 -7.16
C PHE A 138 -15.73 6.77 -6.37
N ARG A 139 -15.50 7.94 -6.97
CA ARG A 139 -14.82 9.06 -6.30
C ARG A 139 -15.58 9.54 -5.08
N GLN A 140 -16.91 9.69 -5.17
CA GLN A 140 -17.75 10.06 -4.03
C GLN A 140 -17.67 9.06 -2.90
N LYS A 141 -17.79 7.78 -3.21
CA LYS A 141 -17.68 6.69 -2.23
C LYS A 141 -16.30 6.65 -1.58
N TYR A 142 -15.25 6.82 -2.39
CA TYR A 142 -13.87 6.78 -1.92
C TYR A 142 -13.54 7.97 -1.00
N ILE A 143 -14.02 9.15 -1.33
CA ILE A 143 -13.91 10.34 -0.47
C ILE A 143 -14.60 10.09 0.88
N THR A 144 -15.84 9.62 0.87
CA THR A 144 -16.60 9.35 2.09
C THR A 144 -15.89 8.33 2.99
N GLU A 145 -15.41 7.24 2.42
CA GLU A 145 -14.66 6.22 3.16
C GLU A 145 -13.36 6.77 3.74
N THR A 146 -12.64 7.58 2.96
CA THR A 146 -11.39 8.21 3.41
C THR A 146 -11.65 9.16 4.58
N GLU A 147 -12.65 10.02 4.48
CA GLU A 147 -13.01 10.97 5.55
C GLU A 147 -13.49 10.26 6.81
N THR A 148 -14.20 9.14 6.67
CA THR A 148 -14.72 8.38 7.81
C THR A 148 -13.62 7.61 8.55
N TRP A 149 -12.67 7.00 7.83
CA TRP A 149 -11.76 6.02 8.41
C TRP A 149 -10.28 6.35 8.33
N TYR A 150 -9.82 7.12 7.33
CA TYR A 150 -8.42 7.20 6.96
C TYR A 150 -7.83 8.61 6.91
N LEU A 151 -8.59 9.64 7.27
CA LEU A 151 -8.16 11.03 7.11
C LEU A 151 -6.82 11.33 7.80
N SER A 152 -6.57 10.71 8.96
CA SER A 152 -5.37 10.91 9.76
C SER A 152 -4.21 9.96 9.43
N PHE A 153 -4.37 9.05 8.48
CA PHE A 153 -3.36 8.01 8.19
C PHE A 153 -2.13 8.54 7.48
N HIS A 154 -2.21 9.71 6.86
CA HIS A 154 -1.08 10.38 6.25
C HIS A 154 -1.34 11.89 6.22
N PRO A 155 -0.30 12.73 6.44
CA PRO A 155 -0.49 14.20 6.48
C PRO A 155 -1.03 14.80 5.19
N ASP A 156 -0.77 14.18 4.04
CA ASP A 156 -1.18 14.69 2.74
C ASP A 156 -2.58 14.23 2.29
N ILE A 157 -3.20 13.31 3.03
CA ILE A 157 -4.54 12.79 2.68
C ILE A 157 -5.60 13.91 2.65
N PRO A 158 -5.72 14.80 3.66
CA PRO A 158 -6.73 15.84 3.62
C PRO A 158 -6.66 16.71 2.36
N GLN A 159 -5.47 17.09 1.93
CA GLN A 159 -5.26 17.89 0.73
C GLN A 159 -5.69 17.15 -0.55
N GLU A 160 -5.34 15.87 -0.65
CA GLU A 160 -5.73 15.05 -1.80
C GLU A 160 -7.23 14.79 -1.85
N VAL A 161 -7.89 14.66 -0.71
CA VAL A 161 -9.36 14.60 -0.63
C VAL A 161 -9.98 15.87 -1.20
N GLU A 162 -9.49 17.05 -0.81
CA GLU A 162 -10.00 18.32 -1.34
C GLU A 162 -9.80 18.45 -2.85
N LYS A 163 -8.65 18.04 -3.37
CA LYS A 163 -8.40 18.01 -4.82
C LYS A 163 -9.39 17.08 -5.54
N LEU A 164 -9.68 15.93 -4.97
CA LEU A 164 -10.62 14.99 -5.57
C LEU A 164 -12.06 15.52 -5.54
N LYS A 165 -12.46 16.20 -4.46
CA LYS A 165 -13.74 16.91 -4.39
C LYS A 165 -13.89 17.97 -5.48
N GLN A 166 -12.81 18.68 -5.79
CA GLN A 166 -12.81 19.69 -6.85
C GLN A 166 -13.08 19.07 -8.23
N THR A 167 -12.61 17.84 -8.48
CA THR A 167 -12.94 17.16 -9.74
C THR A 167 -14.43 16.87 -9.87
N LEU A 168 -15.12 16.58 -8.77
CA LEU A 168 -16.57 16.38 -8.76
C LEU A 168 -17.33 17.68 -9.00
N ALA A 169 -16.91 18.77 -8.37
CA ALA A 169 -17.50 20.08 -8.56
C ALA A 169 -17.36 20.57 -10.01
N ALA A 170 -16.20 20.35 -10.63
CA ALA A 170 -15.95 20.73 -12.03
C ALA A 170 -16.86 19.98 -13.01
N GLU A 171 -17.22 18.74 -12.74
CA GLU A 171 -18.10 17.93 -13.58
C GLU A 171 -19.57 18.35 -13.50
N THR A 172 -19.98 19.06 -12.44
CA THR A 172 -21.36 19.56 -12.27
C THR A 172 -21.53 20.97 -12.79
N ALA A 173 -20.44 21.64 -13.10
CA ALA A 173 -20.45 22.97 -13.71
C ALA A 173 -20.52 22.86 -15.23
#